data_5f2d1bc3507db5f5e6c078a2ed8cff01
#
_entry.id   5f2d1bc3507db5f5e6c078a2ed8cff01
#
_cell.length_a   1.000
_cell.length_b   1.000
_cell.length_c   1.000
_cell.angle_alpha   90.00
_cell.angle_beta   90.00
_cell.angle_gamma   90.00
#
_symmetry.space_group_name_H-M   'P 1'
#
loop_
_entity.id
_entity.type
_entity.pdbx_description
1 polymer ?
#
loop_
_entity_poly.entity_id
_entity_poly.type
_entity_poly.pdbx_seq_one_letter_code
_entity_poly.pdbx_strand_id
1 'polypeptide(L)'
;MKTKRALAVGAILALALTACGAADSGDDGTVDTGNGGRLAAVSIGQVLTFDDDTPAFVRGTLFSDANGVKLCDAIGESLPVQCLGDQISVTDLDLFPEYAELLVGDGEVRTSDGEVAVVGYYSNGTLRIDPAAAAADAS
;
A
#
# COMPACT_ATOMS: atom_id res chain seq x y z
N MET A 1 -17.04 -65.31 45.07
CA MET A 1 -16.57 -64.45 46.16
C MET A 1 -15.45 -63.57 45.63
N LYS A 2 -15.56 -62.27 45.95
CA LYS A 2 -14.59 -61.18 45.71
C LYS A 2 -14.39 -60.73 44.29
N THR A 3 -15.26 -59.85 43.89
CA THR A 3 -15.17 -58.82 42.87
C THR A 3 -13.96 -57.92 43.10
N LYS A 4 -13.11 -57.78 42.12
CA LYS A 4 -12.13 -56.70 42.04
C LYS A 4 -12.53 -55.75 40.93
N ARG A 5 -12.97 -54.57 41.31
CA ARG A 5 -13.25 -53.45 40.43
C ARG A 5 -11.92 -52.85 39.99
N ALA A 6 -11.68 -52.85 38.70
CA ALA A 6 -10.61 -52.07 38.09
C ALA A 6 -11.18 -50.71 37.65
N LEU A 7 -10.70 -49.67 38.28
CA LEU A 7 -10.95 -48.28 37.88
C LEU A 7 -10.09 -47.96 36.65
N ALA A 8 -10.73 -47.76 35.54
CA ALA A 8 -10.06 -47.20 34.38
C ALA A 8 -10.06 -45.67 34.49
N VAL A 9 -8.87 -45.12 34.70
CA VAL A 9 -8.64 -43.68 34.65
C VAL A 9 -8.48 -43.30 33.18
N GLY A 10 -9.53 -42.65 32.66
CA GLY A 10 -9.48 -42.06 31.32
C GLY A 10 -8.67 -40.77 31.36
N ALA A 11 -7.50 -40.80 30.74
CA ALA A 11 -6.74 -39.60 30.44
C ALA A 11 -7.38 -38.88 29.26
N ILE A 12 -8.02 -37.76 29.51
CA ILE A 12 -8.48 -36.85 28.49
C ILE A 12 -7.28 -36.05 28.00
N LEU A 13 -6.76 -36.41 26.85
CA LEU A 13 -5.74 -35.67 26.16
C LEU A 13 -6.43 -34.48 25.45
N ALA A 14 -6.39 -33.30 26.07
CA ALA A 14 -6.80 -32.09 25.43
C ALA A 14 -5.76 -31.71 24.37
N LEU A 15 -6.04 -32.00 23.12
CA LEU A 15 -5.32 -31.42 22.00
C LEU A 15 -5.69 -29.95 21.90
N ALA A 16 -4.85 -29.09 22.41
CA ALA A 16 -4.88 -27.69 22.05
C ALA A 16 -4.46 -27.57 20.58
N LEU A 17 -5.42 -27.48 19.70
CA LEU A 17 -5.18 -27.00 18.36
C LEU A 17 -4.84 -25.51 18.46
N THR A 18 -3.58 -25.19 18.57
CA THR A 18 -3.08 -23.89 18.21
C THR A 18 -3.27 -23.76 16.70
N ALA A 19 -4.39 -23.18 16.31
CA ALA A 19 -4.52 -22.65 14.97
C ALA A 19 -3.46 -21.54 14.84
N CYS A 20 -2.29 -21.88 14.33
CA CYS A 20 -1.44 -20.91 13.69
C CYS A 20 -2.29 -20.36 12.55
N GLY A 21 -2.87 -19.19 12.74
CA GLY A 21 -3.46 -18.45 11.66
C GLY A 21 -2.43 -18.40 10.54
N ALA A 22 -2.80 -18.94 9.39
CA ALA A 22 -2.00 -18.79 8.19
C ALA A 22 -1.67 -17.30 8.07
N ALA A 23 -0.39 -16.97 8.04
CA ALA A 23 0.04 -15.66 7.67
C ALA A 23 -0.53 -15.42 6.26
N ASP A 24 -1.51 -14.56 6.18
CA ASP A 24 -2.01 -14.10 4.92
C ASP A 24 -0.85 -13.37 4.26
N SER A 25 -0.29 -13.98 3.23
CA SER A 25 0.74 -13.37 2.40
C SER A 25 0.08 -12.40 1.42
N GLY A 26 -0.84 -11.58 1.91
CA GLY A 26 -1.21 -10.37 1.25
C GLY A 26 0.00 -9.44 1.38
N ASP A 27 0.57 -9.06 0.27
CA ASP A 27 1.51 -7.95 0.17
C ASP A 27 0.75 -6.68 0.58
N ASP A 28 0.57 -6.55 1.88
CA ASP A 28 -0.11 -5.46 2.51
C ASP A 28 0.87 -4.30 2.49
N GLY A 29 0.79 -3.48 1.45
CA GLY A 29 1.69 -2.36 1.18
C GLY A 29 1.73 -1.34 2.31
N THR A 30 2.16 -1.77 3.48
CA THR A 30 2.36 -0.91 4.65
C THR A 30 3.81 -0.48 4.73
N VAL A 31 4.04 0.81 4.91
CA VAL A 31 5.35 1.34 5.24
C VAL A 31 5.56 1.25 6.75
N ASP A 32 6.60 0.55 7.15
CA ASP A 32 7.02 0.53 8.55
C ASP A 32 7.79 1.81 8.87
N THR A 33 7.20 2.65 9.67
CA THR A 33 7.77 3.96 10.02
C THR A 33 8.81 3.89 11.14
N GLY A 34 9.18 2.70 11.58
CA GLY A 34 10.16 2.52 12.66
C GLY A 34 9.72 2.97 14.05
N ASN A 35 8.60 3.66 14.16
CA ASN A 35 8.06 4.20 15.41
C ASN A 35 6.70 3.56 15.80
N GLY A 36 6.38 2.43 15.22
CA GLY A 36 5.15 1.69 15.53
C GLY A 36 3.88 2.20 14.83
N GLY A 37 3.91 3.37 14.19
CA GLY A 37 2.86 3.84 13.31
C GLY A 37 3.05 3.27 11.90
N ARG A 38 1.99 2.74 11.31
CA ARG A 38 1.97 2.23 9.93
C ARG A 38 0.91 2.96 9.15
N LEU A 39 1.31 3.69 8.12
CA LEU A 39 0.37 4.16 7.12
C LEU A 39 -0.03 2.96 6.26
N ALA A 40 -1.33 2.63 6.29
CA ALA A 40 -1.87 1.66 5.35
C ALA A 40 -1.93 2.28 3.95
N ALA A 41 -1.53 1.49 2.94
CA ALA A 41 -1.66 1.93 1.56
C ALA A 41 -3.14 2.00 1.17
N VAL A 42 -3.55 3.14 0.63
CA VAL A 42 -4.90 3.42 0.18
C VAL A 42 -4.97 3.53 -1.34
N SER A 43 -6.14 3.31 -1.91
CA SER A 43 -6.39 3.56 -3.33
C SER A 43 -6.47 5.05 -3.63
N ILE A 44 -6.36 5.42 -4.91
CA ILE A 44 -6.56 6.80 -5.35
C ILE A 44 -7.96 7.28 -5.01
N GLY A 45 -8.99 6.46 -5.25
CA GLY A 45 -10.37 6.80 -4.91
C GLY A 45 -10.58 7.09 -3.41
N GLN A 46 -9.86 6.37 -2.55
CA GLN A 46 -9.92 6.63 -1.10
C GLN A 46 -9.24 7.95 -0.74
N VAL A 47 -8.03 8.21 -1.25
CA VAL A 47 -7.30 9.44 -0.92
C VAL A 47 -8.01 10.70 -1.41
N LEU A 48 -8.78 10.62 -2.49
CA LEU A 48 -9.60 11.74 -2.98
C LEU A 48 -10.66 12.22 -1.98
N THR A 49 -10.96 11.42 -0.96
CA THR A 49 -11.90 11.78 0.12
C THR A 49 -11.21 12.35 1.36
N PHE A 50 -9.89 12.46 1.34
CA PHE A 50 -9.13 12.97 2.47
C PHE A 50 -9.18 14.50 2.54
N ASP A 51 -9.02 15.02 3.74
CA ASP A 51 -8.85 16.45 3.95
C ASP A 51 -7.46 16.91 3.48
N ASP A 52 -7.31 18.22 3.28
CA ASP A 52 -6.03 18.81 2.90
C ASP A 52 -4.96 18.56 3.98
N ASP A 53 -3.71 18.45 3.54
CA ASP A 53 -2.53 18.17 4.37
C ASP A 53 -2.59 16.84 5.14
N THR A 54 -3.37 15.89 4.64
CA THR A 54 -3.43 14.54 5.23
C THR A 54 -2.24 13.70 4.77
N PRO A 55 -1.48 13.09 5.70
CA PRO A 55 -0.45 12.13 5.32
C PRO A 55 -1.10 10.90 4.69
N ALA A 56 -0.56 10.44 3.58
CA ALA A 56 -1.11 9.35 2.81
C ALA A 56 -0.03 8.47 2.18
N PHE A 57 -0.29 7.18 2.12
CA PHE A 57 0.48 6.21 1.37
C PHE A 57 -0.42 5.66 0.27
N VAL A 58 -0.21 6.09 -0.97
CA VAL A 58 -1.17 5.91 -2.06
C VAL A 58 -0.63 4.93 -3.08
N ARG A 59 -1.43 3.92 -3.43
CA ARG A 59 -1.13 2.96 -4.50
C ARG A 59 -1.73 3.41 -5.83
N GLY A 60 -0.95 3.24 -6.88
CA GLY A 60 -1.36 3.48 -8.26
C GLY A 60 -0.21 3.28 -9.22
N THR A 61 -0.46 3.43 -10.49
CA THR A 61 0.59 3.41 -11.51
C THR A 61 1.09 4.82 -11.76
N LEU A 62 2.40 5.07 -11.63
CA LEU A 62 2.99 6.34 -12.00
C LEU A 62 2.88 6.54 -13.51
N PHE A 63 2.47 7.72 -13.89
CA PHE A 63 2.32 8.16 -15.27
C PHE A 63 2.94 9.56 -15.40
N SER A 64 3.80 9.74 -16.38
CA SER A 64 4.45 11.02 -16.67
C SER A 64 4.24 11.39 -18.12
N ASP A 65 3.81 12.60 -18.36
CA ASP A 65 3.65 13.21 -19.70
C ASP A 65 4.14 14.68 -19.69
N ALA A 66 3.90 15.40 -20.77
CA ALA A 66 4.25 16.82 -20.88
C ALA A 66 3.55 17.72 -19.83
N ASN A 67 2.48 17.26 -19.21
CA ASN A 67 1.72 18.00 -18.20
C ASN A 67 2.17 17.71 -16.76
N GLY A 68 3.07 16.77 -16.57
CA GLY A 68 3.61 16.40 -15.25
C GLY A 68 3.44 14.95 -14.91
N VAL A 69 3.54 14.64 -13.61
CA VAL A 69 3.44 13.29 -13.07
C VAL A 69 2.13 13.09 -12.35
N LYS A 70 1.56 11.90 -12.50
CA LYS A 70 0.31 11.48 -11.85
C LYS A 70 0.42 10.07 -11.30
N LEU A 71 -0.40 9.75 -10.34
CA LEU A 71 -0.80 8.38 -10.01
C LEU A 71 -2.14 8.10 -10.67
N CYS A 72 -2.24 6.98 -11.36
CA CYS A 72 -3.41 6.54 -12.08
C CYS A 72 -3.92 5.21 -11.52
N ASP A 73 -5.22 5.07 -11.48
CA ASP A 73 -5.88 3.83 -11.07
C ASP A 73 -5.61 2.69 -12.07
N ALA A 74 -5.60 3.05 -13.34
CA ALA A 74 -5.28 2.14 -14.44
C ALA A 74 -4.61 2.88 -15.60
N ILE A 75 -3.92 2.13 -16.43
CA ILE A 75 -3.31 2.62 -17.66
C ILE A 75 -3.99 1.97 -18.85
N GLY A 76 -4.48 2.79 -19.78
CA GLY A 76 -5.02 2.32 -21.04
C GLY A 76 -3.93 2.01 -22.05
N GLU A 77 -4.02 0.85 -22.70
CA GLU A 77 -3.10 0.42 -23.75
C GLU A 77 -3.41 1.06 -25.12
N SER A 78 -3.87 2.30 -25.12
CA SER A 78 -4.06 3.08 -26.34
C SER A 78 -2.76 3.72 -26.82
N LEU A 79 -2.74 4.23 -28.03
CA LEU A 79 -1.63 5.03 -28.53
C LEU A 79 -2.12 6.46 -28.79
N PRO A 80 -1.66 7.45 -28.00
CA PRO A 80 -0.74 7.32 -26.86
C PRO A 80 -1.36 6.65 -25.65
N VAL A 81 -0.50 6.06 -24.81
CA VAL A 81 -0.88 5.50 -23.49
C VAL A 81 -1.55 6.58 -22.64
N GLN A 82 -2.60 6.23 -21.93
CA GLN A 82 -3.42 7.15 -21.15
C GLN A 82 -3.68 6.67 -19.74
N CYS A 83 -3.73 7.62 -18.83
CA CYS A 83 -4.20 7.42 -17.46
C CYS A 83 -5.72 7.22 -17.47
N LEU A 84 -6.21 6.17 -16.85
CA LEU A 84 -7.63 5.83 -16.74
C LEU A 84 -8.08 5.76 -15.29
N GLY A 85 -9.39 5.93 -15.08
CA GLY A 85 -9.99 5.90 -13.75
C GLY A 85 -9.64 7.13 -12.92
N ASP A 86 -9.62 6.94 -11.61
CA ASP A 86 -9.22 7.99 -10.68
C ASP A 86 -7.74 8.31 -10.84
N GLN A 87 -7.39 9.58 -10.68
CA GLN A 87 -6.02 10.05 -10.79
C GLN A 87 -5.76 11.22 -9.84
N ILE A 88 -4.54 11.32 -9.37
CA ILE A 88 -4.05 12.46 -8.61
C ILE A 88 -2.72 12.94 -9.18
N SER A 89 -2.48 14.25 -9.11
CA SER A 89 -1.18 14.82 -9.46
C SER A 89 -0.13 14.44 -8.42
N VAL A 90 1.13 14.26 -8.85
CA VAL A 90 2.26 14.00 -7.96
C VAL A 90 3.28 15.11 -8.14
N THR A 91 3.73 15.72 -7.05
CA THR A 91 4.75 16.77 -7.07
C THR A 91 5.99 16.37 -6.29
N ASP A 92 7.09 17.08 -6.54
CA ASP A 92 8.39 16.89 -5.89
C ASP A 92 9.06 15.54 -6.20
N LEU A 93 8.65 14.86 -7.27
CA LEU A 93 9.24 13.59 -7.69
C LEU A 93 10.76 13.70 -7.97
N ASP A 94 11.20 14.84 -8.49
CA ASP A 94 12.59 15.13 -8.80
C ASP A 94 13.47 15.25 -7.55
N LEU A 95 12.90 15.51 -6.41
CA LEU A 95 13.60 15.54 -5.12
C LEU A 95 13.83 14.12 -4.54
N PHE A 96 13.16 13.13 -5.08
CA PHE A 96 13.19 11.75 -4.61
C PHE A 96 13.51 10.80 -5.77
N PRO A 97 14.80 10.63 -6.09
CA PRO A 97 15.26 9.83 -7.24
C PRO A 97 14.69 8.41 -7.26
N GLU A 98 14.47 7.81 -6.09
CA GLU A 98 13.91 6.48 -5.95
C GLU A 98 12.52 6.32 -6.59
N TYR A 99 11.72 7.38 -6.60
CA TYR A 99 10.44 7.38 -7.30
C TYR A 99 10.58 7.73 -8.79
N ALA A 100 11.50 8.63 -9.12
CA ALA A 100 11.76 9.01 -10.50
C ALA A 100 12.30 7.83 -11.34
N GLU A 101 13.11 6.97 -10.73
CA GLU A 101 13.68 5.77 -11.35
C GLU A 101 12.62 4.69 -11.64
N LEU A 102 11.45 4.75 -11.00
CA LEU A 102 10.36 3.82 -11.29
C LEU A 102 9.70 4.10 -12.65
N LEU A 103 9.86 5.31 -13.20
CA LEU A 103 9.32 5.67 -14.51
C LEU A 103 10.19 5.09 -15.63
N VAL A 104 9.62 4.19 -16.41
CA VAL A 104 10.26 3.54 -17.55
C VAL A 104 9.63 3.97 -18.86
N GLY A 105 10.41 3.98 -19.93
CA GLY A 105 10.00 4.38 -21.28
C GLY A 105 10.94 5.39 -21.90
N ASP A 106 10.99 5.41 -23.23
CA ASP A 106 11.93 6.24 -24.03
C ASP A 106 11.27 7.48 -24.64
N GLY A 107 9.98 7.71 -24.39
CA GLY A 107 9.20 8.78 -24.99
C GLY A 107 8.82 9.90 -24.02
N GLU A 108 8.00 10.82 -24.51
CA GLU A 108 7.39 11.85 -23.69
C GLU A 108 6.45 11.29 -22.62
N VAL A 109 5.89 10.10 -22.88
CA VAL A 109 5.03 9.38 -21.92
C VAL A 109 5.85 8.23 -21.31
N ARG A 110 5.94 8.23 -19.99
CA ARG A 110 6.57 7.18 -19.20
C ARG A 110 5.63 6.69 -18.12
N THR A 111 5.72 5.43 -17.79
CA THR A 111 4.91 4.80 -16.73
C THR A 111 5.79 3.95 -15.84
N SER A 112 5.34 3.69 -14.61
CA SER A 112 5.96 2.64 -13.80
C SER A 112 5.61 1.25 -14.36
N ASP A 113 6.49 0.29 -14.10
CA ASP A 113 6.21 -1.13 -14.39
C ASP A 113 5.29 -1.69 -13.31
N GLY A 114 3.98 -1.51 -13.53
CA GLY A 114 2.94 -1.88 -12.59
C GLY A 114 2.64 -0.84 -11.51
N GLU A 115 1.87 -1.29 -10.52
CA GLU A 115 1.45 -0.50 -9.39
C GLU A 115 2.63 -0.22 -8.45
N VAL A 116 2.73 1.00 -8.00
CA VAL A 116 3.69 1.46 -7.00
C VAL A 116 2.98 2.13 -5.84
N ALA A 117 3.65 2.31 -4.74
CA ALA A 117 3.11 3.03 -3.60
C ALA A 117 3.98 4.27 -3.30
N VAL A 118 3.34 5.40 -3.15
CA VAL A 118 3.98 6.70 -2.93
C VAL A 118 3.48 7.30 -1.63
N VAL A 119 4.42 7.75 -0.79
CA VAL A 119 4.12 8.40 0.48
C VAL A 119 4.28 9.92 0.37
N GLY A 120 3.35 10.65 0.97
CA GLY A 120 3.37 12.11 0.94
C GLY A 120 2.20 12.73 1.69
N TYR A 121 2.00 14.02 1.48
CA TYR A 121 0.85 14.76 1.97
C TYR A 121 -0.11 15.04 0.82
N TYR A 122 -1.35 14.64 1.02
CA TYR A 122 -2.42 14.90 0.06
C TYR A 122 -3.08 16.25 0.32
N SER A 123 -3.27 17.02 -0.73
CA SER A 123 -4.07 18.25 -0.71
C SER A 123 -4.69 18.49 -2.07
N ASN A 124 -6.00 18.65 -2.10
CA ASN A 124 -6.75 19.11 -3.25
C ASN A 124 -6.37 18.41 -4.59
N GLY A 125 -6.40 17.09 -4.62
CA GLY A 125 -6.11 16.28 -5.81
C GLY A 125 -4.61 16.13 -6.15
N THR A 126 -3.74 16.56 -5.25
CA THR A 126 -2.28 16.49 -5.41
C THR A 126 -1.65 15.75 -4.24
N LEU A 127 -0.76 14.83 -4.53
CA LEU A 127 0.13 14.20 -3.56
C LEU A 127 1.52 14.81 -3.68
N ARG A 128 1.93 15.55 -2.68
CA ARG A 128 3.30 16.04 -2.55
C ARG A 128 4.13 14.96 -1.89
N ILE A 129 5.11 14.42 -2.60
CA ILE A 129 6.00 13.38 -2.06
C ILE A 129 6.74 13.93 -0.84
N ASP A 130 6.65 13.20 0.24
CA ASP A 130 7.38 13.48 1.46
C ASP A 130 7.48 12.19 2.31
N PRO A 131 8.64 11.54 2.37
CA PRO A 131 8.81 10.34 3.19
C PRO A 131 8.54 10.56 4.67
N ALA A 132 8.66 11.81 5.17
CA ALA A 132 8.35 12.14 6.55
C ALA A 132 6.86 12.01 6.87
N ALA A 133 5.98 12.03 5.87
CA ALA A 133 4.56 11.78 6.04
C ALA A 133 4.28 10.40 6.63
N ALA A 134 5.13 9.41 6.35
CA ALA A 134 5.02 8.08 6.92
C ALA A 134 5.13 8.06 8.45
N ALA A 135 5.84 9.00 9.05
CA ALA A 135 6.00 9.13 10.49
C ALA A 135 4.93 10.03 11.15
N ALA A 136 4.22 10.84 10.36
CA ALA A 136 3.27 11.83 10.87
C ALA A 136 2.02 11.20 11.51
N ASP A 137 1.66 9.99 11.07
CA ASP A 137 0.51 9.24 11.60
C ASP A 137 0.81 8.53 12.94
N ALA A 138 2.03 8.60 13.42
CA ALA A 138 2.46 7.99 14.68
C ALA A 138 2.17 8.84 15.94
N SER A 139 1.42 9.92 15.80
CA SER A 139 1.13 10.88 16.89
C SER A 139 -0.17 10.55 17.60
#